data_30a60ce76a064aab0e3e455d639f2ed5
#
_entry.id   30a60ce76a064aab0e3e455d639f2ed5
#
_cell.length_a   1.000
_cell.length_b   1.000
_cell.length_c   1.000
_cell.angle_alpha   90.00
_cell.angle_beta   90.00
_cell.angle_gamma   90.00
#
_symmetry.space_group_name_H-M   'P 1'
#
loop_
_entity.id
_entity.type
_entity.pdbx_description
1 polymer ?
#
loop_
_entity_poly.entity_id
_entity_poly.type
_entity_poly.pdbx_seq_one_letter_code
_entity_poly.pdbx_strand_id
1 'polypeptide(L)' 'MAQETSLIGSIGVLIVATRGADGPGEVMVKIRGGSEAYIAWSPTPLPRGATVLVIESRGSRTVDVSEWDDPLAPLP' A
#
# COMPACT_ATOMS: atom_id res chain seq x y z
N MET A 1 -20.23 9.43 -5.22
CA MET A 1 -19.83 9.32 -4.88
C MET A 1 -18.88 8.53 -4.67
N ALA A 2 -18.14 8.68 -4.84
CA ALA A 2 -17.11 8.02 -4.88
C ALA A 2 -16.83 7.20 -3.93
N GLN A 3 -16.21 6.35 -3.99
CA GLN A 3 -16.06 5.47 -3.20
C GLN A 3 -14.77 5.16 -2.97
N GLU A 4 -14.12 5.90 -2.30
CA GLU A 4 -12.85 5.65 -1.94
C GLU A 4 -12.78 4.48 -1.09
N THR A 5 -13.82 3.97 -0.58
CA THR A 5 -13.76 2.79 0.23
C THR A 5 -13.20 1.63 -0.50
N SER A 6 -13.19 1.68 -1.80
CA SER A 6 -12.66 0.56 -2.52
C SER A 6 -11.16 0.44 -2.43
N LEU A 7 -10.47 1.44 -1.90
CA LEU A 7 -9.04 1.32 -1.74
C LEU A 7 -8.69 0.52 -0.51
N ILE A 8 -9.44 0.64 0.56
CA ILE A 8 -9.15 -0.07 1.78
C ILE A 8 -9.37 -1.55 1.52
N GLY A 9 -8.41 -2.37 1.87
CA GLY A 9 -8.46 -3.79 1.58
C GLY A 9 -7.76 -4.19 0.32
N SER A 10 -7.25 -3.22 -0.45
CA SER A 10 -6.54 -3.53 -1.67
C SER A 10 -5.11 -3.94 -1.37
N ILE A 11 -4.56 -4.78 -2.22
CA ILE A 11 -3.18 -5.20 -2.11
C ILE A 11 -2.36 -4.40 -3.11
N GLY A 12 -1.20 -3.96 -2.70
CA GLY A 12 -0.31 -3.22 -3.59
C GLY A 12 1.13 -3.61 -3.38
N VAL A 13 2.00 -3.02 -4.17
CA VAL A 13 3.42 -3.28 -4.07
C VAL A 13 4.12 -1.93 -3.92
N LEU A 14 5.05 -1.85 -2.98
CA LEU A 14 5.77 -0.60 -2.77
C LEU A 14 6.74 -0.35 -3.91
N ILE A 15 6.64 0.81 -4.50
CA ILE A 15 7.57 1.22 -5.54
C ILE A 15 8.61 2.19 -4.97
N VAL A 16 8.35 2.73 -3.79
CA VAL A 16 9.32 3.50 -3.02
C VAL A 16 9.21 3.00 -1.59
N ALA A 17 10.33 2.69 -0.98
CA ALA A 17 10.35 2.16 0.38
C ALA A 17 9.73 3.14 1.36
N THR A 18 9.07 2.64 2.40
CA THR A 18 8.60 3.49 3.47
C THR A 18 9.71 3.58 4.53
N ARG A 19 9.63 4.60 5.36
CA ARG A 19 10.61 4.78 6.41
C ARG A 19 9.95 4.83 7.78
N GLY A 20 8.84 4.13 7.94
CA GLY A 20 8.11 4.15 9.21
C GLY A 20 7.65 5.55 9.51
N ALA A 21 7.82 5.96 10.74
CA ALA A 21 7.40 7.29 11.16
C ALA A 21 8.24 8.40 10.54
N ASP A 22 9.41 8.05 9.98
CA ASP A 22 10.30 9.05 9.41
C ASP A 22 9.90 9.52 8.02
N GLY A 23 9.02 8.83 7.36
CA GLY A 23 8.56 9.30 6.08
C GLY A 23 7.83 8.24 5.28
N PRO A 24 7.03 8.65 4.34
CA PRO A 24 6.25 7.71 3.54
C PRO A 24 7.02 7.19 2.34
N GLY A 25 6.53 6.11 1.78
CA GLY A 25 6.97 5.64 0.48
C GLY A 25 5.85 5.83 -0.50
N GLU A 26 5.83 4.97 -1.53
CA GLU A 26 4.76 4.98 -2.51
C GLU A 26 4.35 3.55 -2.81
N VAL A 27 3.07 3.33 -2.95
CA VAL A 27 2.53 2.02 -3.25
C VAL A 27 1.79 2.09 -4.57
N MET A 28 1.99 1.07 -5.40
CA MET A 28 1.24 0.95 -6.64
C MET A 28 0.12 -0.04 -6.38
N VAL A 29 -1.11 0.41 -6.59
CA VAL A 29 -2.29 -0.39 -6.34
C VAL A 29 -3.02 -0.62 -7.65
N LYS A 30 -3.42 -1.86 -7.92
CA LYS A 30 -4.20 -2.13 -9.08
C LYS A 30 -5.62 -1.79 -8.80
N ILE A 31 -6.22 -1.00 -9.65
CA ILE A 31 -7.62 -0.66 -9.52
C ILE A 31 -8.27 -0.95 -10.84
N ARG A 32 -9.59 -0.89 -10.85
CA ARG A 32 -10.30 -1.20 -12.06
C ARG A 32 -9.81 -0.33 -13.18
N GLY A 33 -9.37 -0.90 -14.23
CA GLY A 33 -8.93 -0.17 -15.40
C GLY A 33 -7.48 0.24 -15.39
N GLY A 34 -6.70 -0.08 -14.35
CA GLY A 34 -5.29 0.28 -14.38
C GLY A 34 -4.64 0.21 -13.03
N SER A 35 -3.59 0.98 -12.87
CA SER A 35 -2.85 1.03 -11.62
C SER A 35 -2.62 2.48 -11.25
N GLU A 36 -2.58 2.75 -9.97
CA GLU A 36 -2.33 4.11 -9.50
C GLU A 36 -1.38 4.09 -8.34
N ALA A 37 -0.56 5.11 -8.25
CA ALA A 37 0.39 5.23 -7.16
C ALA A 37 -0.18 6.13 -6.08
N TYR A 38 0.03 5.74 -4.84
CA TYR A 38 -0.41 6.50 -3.69
C TYR A 38 0.74 6.66 -2.72
N ILE A 39 0.73 7.75 -1.96
CA ILE A 39 1.69 7.95 -0.90
C ILE A 39 1.31 6.96 0.21
N ALA A 40 2.29 6.22 0.72
CA ALA A 40 2.03 5.15 1.66
C ALA A 40 2.82 5.32 2.95
N TRP A 41 2.11 5.33 4.07
CA TRP A 41 2.72 5.34 5.39
C TRP A 41 2.59 3.96 5.99
N SER A 42 3.60 3.51 6.70
CA SER A 42 3.54 2.24 7.40
C SER A 42 4.14 2.43 8.79
N PRO A 43 3.77 1.61 9.76
CA PRO A 43 4.29 1.78 11.13
C PRO A 43 5.78 1.46 11.22
N THR A 44 6.27 0.58 10.37
CA THR A 44 7.69 0.23 10.38
C THR A 44 8.21 0.39 8.98
N PRO A 45 9.52 0.57 8.80
CA PRO A 45 10.07 0.68 7.45
C PRO A 45 9.87 -0.59 6.66
N LEU A 46 9.42 -0.44 5.43
CA LEU A 46 9.23 -1.56 4.53
C LEU A 46 9.98 -1.28 3.24
N PRO A 47 10.60 -2.29 2.65
CA PRO A 47 11.43 -2.07 1.47
C PRO A 47 10.62 -1.95 0.19
N ARG A 48 11.23 -1.35 -0.81
CA ARG A 48 10.66 -1.34 -2.14
C ARG A 48 10.47 -2.78 -2.57
N GLY A 49 9.36 -3.06 -3.20
CA GLY A 49 9.03 -4.41 -3.64
C GLY A 49 8.16 -5.16 -2.64
N ALA A 50 8.00 -4.65 -1.43
CA ALA A 50 7.18 -5.33 -0.44
C ALA A 50 5.72 -5.30 -0.86
N THR A 51 5.03 -6.39 -0.60
CA THR A 51 3.59 -6.44 -0.82
C THR A 51 2.90 -5.94 0.43
N VAL A 52 1.93 -5.08 0.27
CA VAL A 52 1.27 -4.43 1.40
C VAL A 52 -0.24 -4.43 1.21
N LEU A 53 -0.93 -4.27 2.32
CA LEU A 53 -2.38 -4.17 2.34
C LEU A 53 -2.73 -2.74 2.71
N VAL A 54 -3.63 -2.12 1.97
CA VAL A 54 -4.11 -0.78 2.30
C VAL A 54 -5.13 -0.91 3.42
N ILE A 55 -4.83 -0.32 4.57
CA ILE A 55 -5.69 -0.47 5.75
C ILE A 55 -6.47 0.80 6.05
N GLU A 56 -6.07 1.93 5.49
CA GLU A 56 -6.77 3.17 5.74
C GLU A 56 -6.48 4.17 4.63
N SER A 57 -7.38 5.07 4.39
CA SER A 57 -7.18 6.13 3.41
C SER A 57 -7.20 7.47 4.15
N ARG A 58 -6.20 8.30 3.88
CA ARG A 58 -6.13 9.61 4.50
C ARG A 58 -6.62 10.70 3.56
N GLY A 59 -7.03 10.33 2.35
CA GLY A 59 -7.38 11.33 1.35
C GLY A 59 -6.12 11.86 0.69
N SER A 60 -6.27 12.68 -0.32
CA SER A 60 -5.14 13.30 -1.02
C SER A 60 -4.12 12.26 -1.49
N ARG A 61 -4.60 11.17 -2.02
CA ARG A 61 -3.75 10.11 -2.56
C ARG A 61 -2.76 9.59 -1.52
N THR A 62 -3.17 9.55 -0.26
CA THR A 62 -2.31 9.09 0.84
C THR A 62 -3.03 7.96 1.57
N VAL A 63 -2.33 6.86 1.81
CA VAL A 63 -2.93 5.71 2.48
C VAL A 63 -1.99 5.21 3.57
N ASP A 64 -2.55 4.44 4.50
CA ASP A 64 -1.77 3.72 5.47
C ASP A 64 -1.76 2.27 5.02
N VAL A 65 -0.61 1.64 5.08
CA VAL A 65 -0.46 0.26 4.65
C VAL A 65 0.21 -0.58 5.74
N SER A 66 -0.02 -1.88 5.68
CA SER A 66 0.72 -2.79 6.52
C SER A 66 1.29 -3.89 5.65
N GLU A 67 2.32 -4.53 6.13
CA GLU A 67 2.93 -5.60 5.38
C GLU A 67 1.91 -6.72 5.17
N TRP A 68 1.84 -7.22 3.96
CA TRP A 68 0.91 -8.28 3.64
C TRP A 68 1.68 -9.57 3.43
N ASP A 69 1.28 -10.61 4.20
CA ASP A 69 1.96 -11.86 4.12
C ASP A 69 0.96 -12.83 3.55
N ASP A 70 1.12 -13.24 2.33
CA ASP A 70 0.18 -14.13 1.69
C ASP A 70 0.40 -15.54 2.18
N PRO A 71 -0.50 -16.11 2.95
CA PRO A 71 -0.32 -17.44 3.49
C PRO A 71 -0.30 -18.53 2.43
N LEU A 72 -0.76 -18.20 1.23
CA LEU A 72 -0.75 -19.19 0.16
C LEU A 72 0.45 -19.07 -0.74
N ALA A 73 1.28 -18.08 -0.51
CA ALA A 73 2.45 -17.90 -1.36
C ALA A 73 3.46 -19.01 -1.08
N PRO A 74 4.16 -19.49 -2.10
CA PRO A 74 5.16 -20.51 -1.87
C PRO A 74 6.32 -19.94 -1.08
N LEU A 75 6.93 -20.75 -0.27
CA LEU A 75 8.09 -20.31 0.48
C LEU A 75 9.27 -20.17 -0.45
N PRO A 76 10.14 -19.24 -0.20
CA PRO A 76 11.32 -19.04 -1.03
C PRO A 76 12.32 -20.19 -0.90
#